data_2e608b96d6c3b94326a5b4ec02b69ff8
#
_entry.id   2e608b96d6c3b94326a5b4ec02b69ff8
#
_cell.length_a   1.000
_cell.length_b   1.000
_cell.length_c   1.000
_cell.angle_alpha   90.00
_cell.angle_beta   90.00
_cell.angle_gamma   90.00
#
_symmetry.space_group_name_H-M   'P 1'
#
loop_
_entity.id
_entity.type
_entity.pdbx_description
1 polymer ?
#
loop_
_entity_poly.entity_id
_entity_poly.type
_entity_poly.pdbx_seq_one_letter_code
_entity_poly.pdbx_strand_id
1 'polypeptide(L)'
;RVCLFTDHQLFDRFHKFNLKSDKARSGKLSLSLKELNQFTTGDYIVHIDHGIGQFGGLVRTEVNGKMQEAIRLIYQNNDIIFVSIHSLHKLSKYKGKDSGEPPKLSKLGTGAWEKMKERTKSKVKDIARDLILLYSKRKQEKGFAYSPDSFMQHELEASFIYEDTPDQMKATADVKTDM
;
A
#
# COMPACT_ATOMS: atom_id res chain seq x y z
N ARG A 1 -15.35 1.34 22.92
CA ARG A 1 -14.69 0.29 22.15
C ARG A 1 -15.05 0.51 20.69
N VAL A 2 -14.07 0.79 19.84
CA VAL A 2 -14.27 0.94 18.41
C VAL A 2 -13.91 -0.42 17.78
N CYS A 3 -14.87 -1.07 17.13
CA CYS A 3 -14.61 -2.26 16.34
C CYS A 3 -14.23 -1.80 14.93
N LEU A 4 -13.02 -2.11 14.50
CA LEU A 4 -12.53 -1.90 13.13
C LEU A 4 -12.73 -3.21 12.37
N PHE A 5 -13.64 -3.20 11.41
CA PHE A 5 -13.80 -4.28 10.45
C PHE A 5 -13.04 -3.94 9.19
N THR A 6 -12.29 -4.89 8.67
CA THR A 6 -11.65 -4.75 7.36
C THR A 6 -12.65 -5.12 6.27
N ASP A 7 -12.41 -4.64 5.05
CA ASP A 7 -13.21 -4.97 3.86
C ASP A 7 -13.36 -6.49 3.68
N HIS A 8 -12.32 -7.26 3.98
CA HIS A 8 -12.34 -8.72 3.92
C HIS A 8 -13.25 -9.36 4.98
N GLN A 9 -13.38 -8.76 6.15
CA GLN A 9 -14.27 -9.25 7.21
C GLN A 9 -15.73 -8.90 6.97
N LEU A 10 -15.97 -7.79 6.23
CA LEU A 10 -17.32 -7.35 5.90
C LEU A 10 -17.91 -8.11 4.69
N PHE A 11 -17.08 -8.54 3.76
CA PHE A 11 -17.52 -9.09 2.47
C PHE A 11 -17.09 -10.53 2.23
N ASP A 12 -16.44 -11.19 3.21
CA ASP A 12 -15.90 -12.56 3.10
C ASP A 12 -15.07 -12.80 1.80
N ARG A 13 -14.55 -11.72 1.22
CA ARG A 13 -13.76 -11.78 -0.01
C ARG A 13 -12.36 -12.25 0.31
N PHE A 14 -12.12 -13.51 0.14
CA PHE A 14 -10.79 -14.10 0.20
C PHE A 14 -9.96 -13.66 -1.02
N HIS A 15 -9.39 -12.49 -0.94
CA HIS A 15 -8.16 -12.32 -1.70
C HIS A 15 -7.09 -13.16 -1.01
N LYS A 16 -6.50 -14.06 -1.75
CA LYS A 16 -5.43 -14.98 -1.34
C LYS A 16 -4.13 -14.23 -0.98
N PHE A 17 -4.25 -13.09 -0.31
CA PHE A 17 -3.17 -12.43 0.37
C PHE A 17 -3.13 -12.95 1.80
N ASN A 18 -2.53 -14.12 1.97
CA ASN A 18 -2.01 -14.50 3.27
C ASN A 18 -0.99 -13.44 3.69
N LEU A 19 -1.48 -12.42 4.38
CA LEU A 19 -0.66 -11.49 5.12
C LEU A 19 -0.02 -12.27 6.26
N LYS A 20 1.06 -12.97 5.94
CA LYS A 20 1.96 -13.50 6.93
C LYS A 20 2.52 -12.30 7.67
N SER A 21 1.87 -11.95 8.79
CA SER A 21 2.25 -10.94 9.79
C SER A 21 2.37 -9.48 9.33
N ASP A 22 2.07 -8.55 10.23
CA ASP A 22 2.26 -7.10 10.03
C ASP A 22 3.71 -6.71 9.68
N LYS A 23 4.70 -7.56 10.00
CA LYS A 23 6.08 -7.45 9.54
C LYS A 23 6.21 -7.56 8.02
N ALA A 24 5.35 -8.30 7.34
CA ALA A 24 5.37 -8.39 5.87
C ALA A 24 4.77 -7.16 5.19
N ARG A 25 3.92 -6.39 5.86
CA ARG A 25 3.40 -5.11 5.35
C ARG A 25 4.44 -3.99 5.43
N SER A 26 5.18 -3.91 6.53
CA SER A 26 6.27 -2.93 6.66
C SER A 26 7.41 -3.25 5.69
N GLY A 27 7.64 -4.52 5.38
CA GLY A 27 8.70 -4.96 4.49
C GLY A 27 8.48 -4.67 2.99
N LYS A 28 7.24 -4.40 2.55
CA LYS A 28 6.96 -4.06 1.14
C LYS A 28 7.09 -2.57 0.81
N LEU A 29 7.03 -1.71 1.82
CA LEU A 29 7.17 -0.26 1.66
C LEU A 29 8.58 0.23 2.01
N SER A 30 9.34 -0.55 2.78
CA SER A 30 10.72 -0.22 3.13
C SER A 30 11.69 -0.68 2.05
N LEU A 31 12.72 0.13 1.83
CA LEU A 31 13.82 -0.22 0.93
C LEU A 31 14.56 -1.46 1.44
N SER A 32 14.75 -2.43 0.56
CA SER A 32 15.66 -3.54 0.79
C SER A 32 17.09 -3.15 0.40
N LEU A 33 18.10 -3.85 0.94
CA LEU A 33 19.49 -3.66 0.52
C LEU A 33 19.71 -3.90 -0.98
N LYS A 34 18.93 -4.79 -1.59
CA LYS A 34 18.98 -5.03 -3.04
C LYS A 34 18.48 -3.84 -3.84
N GLU A 35 17.42 -3.19 -3.37
CA GLU A 35 16.87 -1.98 -4.01
C GLU A 35 17.79 -0.78 -3.79
N LEU A 36 18.46 -0.70 -2.65
CA LEU A 36 19.42 0.36 -2.37
C LEU A 36 20.56 0.39 -3.40
N ASN A 37 21.03 -0.77 -3.83
CA ASN A 37 22.09 -0.88 -4.84
C ASN A 37 21.64 -0.47 -6.25
N GLN A 38 20.34 -0.31 -6.49
CA GLN A 38 19.77 0.15 -7.76
C GLN A 38 19.60 1.67 -7.83
N PHE A 39 19.81 2.38 -6.70
CA PHE A 39 19.70 3.84 -6.69
C PHE A 39 20.95 4.48 -7.29
N THR A 40 20.70 5.45 -8.13
CA THR A 40 21.70 6.36 -8.66
C THR A 40 21.68 7.67 -7.88
N THR A 41 22.84 8.34 -7.81
CA THR A 41 22.91 9.67 -7.19
C THR A 41 21.97 10.62 -7.92
N GLY A 42 21.08 11.26 -7.18
CA GLY A 42 20.03 12.11 -7.73
C GLY A 42 18.62 11.53 -7.65
N ASP A 43 18.48 10.22 -7.41
CA ASP A 43 17.16 9.59 -7.25
C ASP A 43 16.41 10.13 -6.01
N TYR A 44 15.08 10.19 -6.11
CA TYR A 44 14.25 10.69 -5.01
C TYR A 44 13.87 9.57 -4.05
N ILE A 45 14.12 9.82 -2.76
CA ILE A 45 13.80 8.93 -1.65
C ILE A 45 12.93 9.67 -0.64
N VAL A 46 11.96 8.96 -0.09
CA VAL A 46 11.10 9.48 0.98
C VAL A 46 11.53 8.91 2.30
N HIS A 47 11.86 9.78 3.23
CA HIS A 47 12.08 9.43 4.63
C HIS A 47 10.80 9.66 5.42
N ILE A 48 10.41 8.70 6.27
CA ILE A 48 9.13 8.75 7.01
C ILE A 48 9.00 10.01 7.90
N ASP A 49 10.11 10.47 8.47
CA ASP A 49 10.13 11.60 9.40
C ASP A 49 10.51 12.93 8.73
N HIS A 50 11.29 12.90 7.63
CA HIS A 50 11.87 14.09 7.02
C HIS A 50 11.33 14.43 5.63
N GLY A 51 10.56 13.53 5.04
CA GLY A 51 9.95 13.75 3.73
C GLY A 51 10.85 13.42 2.55
N ILE A 52 10.68 14.13 1.45
CA ILE A 52 11.32 13.86 0.17
C ILE A 52 12.72 14.47 0.15
N GLY A 53 13.71 13.63 -0.06
CA GLY A 53 15.09 13.99 -0.27
C GLY A 53 15.66 13.34 -1.53
N GLN A 54 16.87 13.73 -1.89
CA GLN A 54 17.64 13.16 -3.00
C GLN A 54 18.73 12.23 -2.47
N PHE A 55 18.91 11.09 -3.13
CA PHE A 55 19.98 10.15 -2.81
C PHE A 55 21.34 10.74 -3.19
N GLY A 56 22.19 10.93 -2.20
CA GLY A 56 23.55 11.46 -2.36
C GLY A 56 24.64 10.38 -2.30
N GLY A 57 24.27 9.10 -2.30
CA GLY A 57 25.21 7.98 -2.23
C GLY A 57 25.36 7.38 -0.82
N LEU A 58 26.15 6.32 -0.76
CA LEU A 58 26.57 5.70 0.49
C LEU A 58 27.87 6.32 0.97
N VAL A 59 27.95 6.61 2.25
CA VAL A 59 29.12 7.18 2.89
C VAL A 59 29.45 6.42 4.18
N ARG A 60 30.72 6.38 4.52
CA ARG A 60 31.14 5.86 5.82
C ARG A 60 31.28 7.05 6.77
N THR A 61 30.57 6.98 7.87
CA THR A 61 30.61 8.00 8.92
C THR A 61 30.93 7.34 10.26
N GLU A 62 31.62 8.08 11.10
CA GLU A 62 31.92 7.63 12.46
C GLU A 62 30.76 8.00 13.38
N VAL A 63 30.19 7.00 14.05
CA VAL A 63 29.17 7.17 15.06
C VAL A 63 29.61 6.46 16.33
N ASN A 64 29.76 7.20 17.41
CA ASN A 64 30.21 6.67 18.72
C ASN A 64 31.54 5.89 18.65
N GLY A 65 32.53 6.38 17.91
CA GLY A 65 33.84 5.76 17.77
C GLY A 65 33.87 4.52 16.86
N LYS A 66 32.74 4.22 16.16
CA LYS A 66 32.67 3.10 15.20
C LYS A 66 32.33 3.61 13.82
N MET A 67 33.08 3.14 12.83
CA MET A 67 32.78 3.42 11.42
C MET A 67 31.52 2.66 11.02
N GLN A 68 30.51 3.38 10.56
CA GLN A 68 29.25 2.83 10.07
C GLN A 68 28.94 3.35 8.68
N GLU A 69 28.30 2.51 7.87
CA GLU A 69 27.80 2.91 6.58
C GLU A 69 26.45 3.61 6.74
N ALA A 70 26.34 4.77 6.10
CA ALA A 70 25.14 5.59 6.12
C ALA A 70 24.76 6.04 4.72
N ILE A 71 23.49 6.24 4.52
CA ILE A 71 22.91 6.81 3.30
C ILE A 71 22.90 8.32 3.47
N ARG A 72 23.49 9.02 2.54
CA ARG A 72 23.43 10.47 2.46
C ARG A 72 22.17 10.89 1.71
N LEU A 73 21.30 11.64 2.35
CA LEU A 73 20.12 12.26 1.76
C LEU A 73 20.30 13.78 1.73
N ILE A 74 20.04 14.36 0.57
CA ILE A 74 20.14 15.80 0.32
C ILE A 74 18.73 16.36 0.25
N TYR A 75 18.48 17.40 1.02
CA TYR A 75 17.20 18.10 1.12
C TYR A 75 17.26 19.50 0.51
N GLN A 76 16.17 20.25 0.63
CA GLN A 76 16.14 21.64 0.17
C GLN A 76 17.26 22.45 0.88
N ASN A 77 17.84 23.43 0.20
CA ASN A 77 18.97 24.26 0.67
C ASN A 77 20.29 23.49 0.88
N ASN A 78 20.45 22.32 0.27
CA ASN A 78 21.60 21.43 0.46
C ASN A 78 21.77 20.90 1.88
N ASP A 79 20.71 20.90 2.69
CA ASP A 79 20.74 20.26 3.99
C ASP A 79 20.96 18.75 3.82
N ILE A 80 21.81 18.15 4.66
CA ILE A 80 22.18 16.75 4.53
C ILE A 80 21.78 15.99 5.80
N ILE A 81 21.18 14.81 5.59
CA ILE A 81 20.93 13.85 6.65
C ILE A 81 21.64 12.54 6.32
N PHE A 82 22.29 11.97 7.33
CA PHE A 82 22.88 10.64 7.28
C PHE A 82 21.94 9.65 7.95
N VAL A 83 21.49 8.65 7.18
CA VAL A 83 20.61 7.60 7.66
C VAL A 83 21.39 6.30 7.72
N SER A 84 21.49 5.70 8.90
CA SER A 84 22.17 4.41 9.08
C SER A 84 21.48 3.32 8.21
N ILE A 85 22.26 2.39 7.66
CA ILE A 85 21.75 1.23 6.92
C ILE A 85 20.76 0.41 7.77
N HIS A 86 20.93 0.37 9.08
CA HIS A 86 19.97 -0.29 9.98
C HIS A 86 18.59 0.37 10.00
N SER A 87 18.50 1.62 9.55
CA SER A 87 17.25 2.39 9.47
C SER A 87 16.62 2.42 8.07
N LEU A 88 16.99 1.51 7.18
CA LEU A 88 16.42 1.36 5.84
C LEU A 88 14.89 1.24 5.83
N HIS A 89 14.31 0.67 6.88
CA HIS A 89 12.86 0.56 7.05
C HIS A 89 12.13 1.92 7.10
N LYS A 90 12.86 3.01 7.36
CA LYS A 90 12.33 4.37 7.34
C LYS A 90 12.36 5.02 5.96
N LEU A 91 12.97 4.38 4.98
CA LEU A 91 13.14 4.90 3.63
C LEU A 91 12.23 4.15 2.65
N SER A 92 11.74 4.86 1.66
CA SER A 92 11.01 4.28 0.54
C SER A 92 11.35 5.01 -0.76
N LYS A 93 11.28 4.30 -1.88
CA LYS A 93 11.44 4.90 -3.20
C LYS A 93 10.30 5.88 -3.46
N TYR A 94 10.62 7.08 -3.91
CA TYR A 94 9.60 8.01 -4.36
C TYR A 94 8.91 7.46 -5.60
N LYS A 95 7.59 7.34 -5.54
CA LYS A 95 6.74 6.99 -6.67
C LYS A 95 5.97 8.24 -7.04
N GLY A 96 6.49 8.98 -8.02
CA GLY A 96 5.81 10.16 -8.56
C GLY A 96 4.59 9.79 -9.38
N LYS A 97 3.77 10.79 -9.67
CA LYS A 97 2.80 10.68 -10.75
C LYS A 97 3.57 10.61 -12.07
N ASP A 98 3.01 9.94 -13.07
CA ASP A 98 3.57 9.81 -14.43
C ASP A 98 3.74 11.15 -15.19
N SER A 99 3.50 12.28 -14.52
CA SER A 99 3.58 13.63 -15.08
C SER A 99 5.00 14.14 -15.36
N GLY A 100 6.05 13.38 -15.01
CA GLY A 100 7.43 13.72 -15.34
C GLY A 100 8.04 14.91 -14.58
N GLU A 101 7.29 15.63 -13.77
CA GLU A 101 7.83 16.73 -12.98
C GLU A 101 8.58 16.24 -11.75
N PRO A 102 9.80 16.77 -11.49
CA PRO A 102 10.55 16.40 -10.30
C PRO A 102 9.82 16.87 -9.03
N PRO A 103 9.78 16.06 -7.97
CA PRO A 103 9.16 16.46 -6.72
C PRO A 103 9.94 17.58 -6.04
N LYS A 104 9.24 18.46 -5.34
CA LYS A 104 9.89 19.45 -4.48
C LYS A 104 10.53 18.76 -3.30
N LEU A 105 11.81 19.04 -3.07
CA LEU A 105 12.53 18.57 -1.89
C LEU A 105 11.91 19.15 -0.61
N SER A 106 11.83 18.35 0.44
CA SER A 106 11.35 18.80 1.74
C SER A 106 12.35 19.72 2.40
N LYS A 107 11.86 20.71 3.14
CA LYS A 107 12.68 21.59 3.98
C LYS A 107 12.73 21.03 5.40
N LEU A 108 13.94 20.86 5.93
CA LEU A 108 14.13 20.32 7.26
C LEU A 108 13.72 21.32 8.35
N GLY A 109 13.30 20.82 9.51
CA GLY A 109 13.01 21.64 10.70
C GLY A 109 11.75 22.50 10.65
N THR A 110 10.98 22.50 9.55
CA THR A 110 9.81 23.39 9.41
C THR A 110 8.50 22.77 9.90
N GLY A 111 8.47 21.48 10.22
CA GLY A 111 7.23 20.74 10.53
C GLY A 111 6.24 20.65 9.37
N ALA A 112 6.60 21.15 8.18
CA ALA A 112 5.72 21.14 7.01
C ALA A 112 5.37 19.72 6.55
N TRP A 113 6.32 18.79 6.64
CA TRP A 113 6.10 17.38 6.30
C TRP A 113 5.09 16.70 7.24
N GLU A 114 5.20 16.96 8.54
CA GLU A 114 4.27 16.41 9.54
C GLU A 114 2.86 16.96 9.35
N LYS A 115 2.73 18.27 9.15
CA LYS A 115 1.44 18.89 8.82
C LYS A 115 0.82 18.29 7.55
N MET A 116 1.62 18.01 6.53
CA MET A 116 1.15 17.39 5.31
C MET A 116 0.68 15.95 5.57
N LYS A 117 1.43 15.16 6.36
CA LYS A 117 1.02 13.80 6.77
C LYS A 117 -0.31 13.83 7.53
N GLU A 118 -0.47 14.73 8.49
CA GLU A 118 -1.70 14.85 9.26
C GLU A 118 -2.90 15.25 8.41
N ARG A 119 -2.74 16.22 7.52
CA ARG A 119 -3.79 16.60 6.56
C ARG A 119 -4.21 15.44 5.68
N THR A 120 -3.22 14.69 5.16
CA THR A 120 -3.50 13.52 4.33
C THR A 120 -4.21 12.43 5.13
N LYS A 121 -3.76 12.16 6.36
CA LYS A 121 -4.39 11.21 7.27
C LYS A 121 -5.86 11.59 7.58
N SER A 122 -6.13 12.88 7.80
CA SER A 122 -7.50 13.36 8.00
C SER A 122 -8.37 13.11 6.77
N LYS A 123 -7.90 13.49 5.57
CA LYS A 123 -8.62 13.26 4.32
C LYS A 123 -8.92 11.77 4.08
N VAL A 124 -7.93 10.90 4.34
CA VAL A 124 -8.13 9.44 4.22
C VAL A 124 -9.19 8.94 5.21
N LYS A 125 -9.21 9.46 6.44
CA LYS A 125 -10.26 9.12 7.41
C LYS A 125 -11.66 9.56 6.96
N ASP A 126 -11.76 10.73 6.34
CA ASP A 126 -13.05 11.23 5.83
C ASP A 126 -13.56 10.35 4.68
N ILE A 127 -12.69 10.02 3.71
CA ILE A 127 -13.01 9.08 2.63
C ILE A 127 -13.43 7.71 3.19
N ALA A 128 -12.71 7.20 4.19
CA ALA A 128 -13.04 5.94 4.82
C ALA A 128 -14.41 5.97 5.50
N ARG A 129 -14.76 7.11 6.15
CA ARG A 129 -16.09 7.30 6.76
C ARG A 129 -17.20 7.27 5.71
N ASP A 130 -17.01 7.98 4.60
CA ASP A 130 -17.98 8.02 3.51
C ASP A 130 -18.18 6.63 2.88
N LEU A 131 -17.09 5.89 2.68
CA LEU A 131 -17.14 4.51 2.22
C LEU A 131 -17.91 3.60 3.19
N ILE A 132 -17.65 3.69 4.50
CA ILE A 132 -18.36 2.90 5.51
C ILE A 132 -19.86 3.21 5.48
N LEU A 133 -20.25 4.48 5.35
CA LEU A 133 -21.65 4.88 5.23
C LEU A 133 -22.29 4.31 3.94
N LEU A 134 -21.59 4.39 2.82
CA LEU A 134 -22.04 3.83 1.56
C LEU A 134 -22.28 2.32 1.66
N TYR A 135 -21.31 1.58 2.21
CA TYR A 135 -21.42 0.15 2.41
C TYR A 135 -22.51 -0.23 3.41
N SER A 136 -22.69 0.56 4.48
CA SER A 136 -23.77 0.34 5.44
C SER A 136 -25.15 0.48 4.79
N LYS A 137 -25.35 1.50 3.97
CA LYS A 137 -26.58 1.66 3.19
C LYS A 137 -26.81 0.50 2.25
N ARG A 138 -25.77 0.14 1.47
CA ARG A 138 -25.84 -0.99 0.55
C ARG A 138 -26.19 -2.31 1.24
N LYS A 139 -25.70 -2.53 2.46
CA LYS A 139 -26.02 -3.74 3.24
C LYS A 139 -27.46 -3.72 3.81
N GLN A 140 -28.03 -2.53 4.02
CA GLN A 140 -29.40 -2.37 4.53
C GLN A 140 -30.45 -2.46 3.40
N GLU A 141 -30.07 -2.14 2.18
CA GLU A 141 -30.93 -2.23 1.01
C GLU A 141 -31.14 -3.70 0.65
N LYS A 142 -32.41 -4.10 0.55
CA LYS A 142 -32.75 -5.44 0.06
C LYS A 142 -32.54 -5.48 -1.45
N GLY A 143 -31.64 -6.37 -1.88
CA GLY A 143 -31.47 -6.68 -3.29
C GLY A 143 -32.62 -7.57 -3.83
N PHE A 144 -32.67 -7.71 -5.13
CA PHE A 144 -33.51 -8.73 -5.76
C PHE A 144 -32.76 -10.07 -5.68
N ALA A 145 -33.40 -11.04 -5.05
CA ALA A 145 -32.88 -12.41 -5.02
C ALA A 145 -33.42 -13.17 -6.23
N TYR A 146 -32.53 -13.74 -7.01
CA TYR A 146 -32.91 -14.57 -8.15
C TYR A 146 -33.39 -15.94 -7.67
N SER A 147 -34.21 -16.60 -8.49
CA SER A 147 -34.66 -17.97 -8.20
C SER A 147 -33.46 -18.95 -8.28
N PRO A 148 -33.50 -20.02 -7.51
CA PRO A 148 -32.50 -21.10 -7.63
C PRO A 148 -32.43 -21.64 -9.05
N ASP A 149 -31.28 -22.24 -9.39
CA ASP A 149 -31.06 -22.84 -10.71
C ASP A 149 -32.19 -23.80 -11.09
N SER A 150 -32.74 -23.60 -12.28
CA SER A 150 -33.78 -24.46 -12.83
C SER A 150 -33.16 -25.68 -13.49
N PHE A 151 -33.99 -26.67 -13.81
CA PHE A 151 -33.60 -27.86 -14.62
C PHE A 151 -32.89 -27.47 -15.93
N MET A 152 -33.36 -26.40 -16.59
CA MET A 152 -32.73 -25.91 -17.83
C MET A 152 -31.32 -25.38 -17.61
N GLN A 153 -31.02 -24.80 -16.46
CA GLN A 153 -29.66 -24.38 -16.12
C GLN A 153 -28.74 -25.58 -15.94
N HIS A 154 -29.20 -26.61 -15.23
CA HIS A 154 -28.42 -27.85 -15.07
C HIS A 154 -28.19 -28.57 -16.39
N GLU A 155 -29.18 -28.58 -17.27
CA GLU A 155 -29.05 -29.16 -18.61
C GLU A 155 -28.03 -28.38 -19.46
N LEU A 156 -28.06 -27.04 -19.39
CA LEU A 156 -27.09 -26.20 -20.07
C LEU A 156 -25.67 -26.47 -19.57
N GLU A 157 -25.48 -26.51 -18.28
CA GLU A 157 -24.17 -26.81 -17.67
C GLU A 157 -23.67 -28.21 -18.05
N ALA A 158 -24.55 -29.20 -18.04
CA ALA A 158 -24.19 -30.56 -18.41
C ALA A 158 -23.90 -30.73 -19.92
N SER A 159 -24.51 -29.91 -20.78
CA SER A 159 -24.29 -29.93 -22.23
C SER A 159 -23.08 -29.08 -22.67
N PHE A 160 -22.47 -28.32 -21.76
CA PHE A 160 -21.33 -27.49 -22.09
C PHE A 160 -20.10 -28.35 -22.37
N ILE A 161 -19.50 -28.13 -23.54
CA ILE A 161 -18.47 -29.01 -24.10
C ILE A 161 -17.11 -28.85 -23.36
N TYR A 162 -16.90 -27.72 -22.66
CA TYR A 162 -15.64 -27.42 -22.02
C TYR A 162 -15.74 -27.62 -20.50
N GLU A 163 -14.69 -28.18 -19.93
CA GLU A 163 -14.56 -28.30 -18.48
C GLU A 163 -14.04 -26.98 -17.87
N ASP A 164 -14.69 -26.53 -16.81
CA ASP A 164 -14.26 -25.35 -16.09
C ASP A 164 -12.95 -25.60 -15.34
N THR A 165 -12.06 -24.61 -15.37
CA THR A 165 -10.90 -24.61 -14.49
C THR A 165 -11.35 -24.44 -13.03
N PRO A 166 -10.52 -24.85 -12.04
CA PRO A 166 -10.87 -24.67 -10.62
C PRO A 166 -11.22 -23.24 -10.24
N ASP A 167 -10.57 -22.24 -10.86
CA ASP A 167 -10.84 -20.83 -10.60
C ASP A 167 -12.17 -20.38 -11.24
N GLN A 168 -12.55 -20.92 -12.40
CA GLN A 168 -13.84 -20.66 -13.04
C GLN A 168 -15.00 -21.27 -12.23
N MET A 169 -14.86 -22.51 -11.78
CA MET A 169 -15.87 -23.15 -10.90
C MET A 169 -16.08 -22.32 -9.62
N LYS A 170 -15.00 -21.84 -9.03
CA LYS A 170 -15.09 -20.99 -7.84
C LYS A 170 -15.79 -19.67 -8.13
N ALA A 171 -15.44 -19.00 -9.24
CA ALA A 171 -16.08 -17.74 -9.62
C ALA A 171 -17.58 -17.93 -9.90
N THR A 172 -17.97 -19.02 -10.55
CA THR A 172 -19.37 -19.38 -10.79
C THR A 172 -20.13 -19.59 -9.49
N ALA A 173 -19.54 -20.32 -8.53
CA ALA A 173 -20.14 -20.54 -7.21
C ALA A 173 -20.30 -19.23 -6.41
N ASP A 174 -19.27 -18.36 -6.44
CA ASP A 174 -19.30 -17.06 -5.77
C ASP A 174 -20.41 -16.17 -6.39
N VAL A 175 -20.56 -16.13 -7.71
CA VAL A 175 -21.62 -15.39 -8.42
C VAL A 175 -23.01 -15.93 -8.05
N LYS A 176 -23.21 -17.26 -8.08
CA LYS A 176 -24.51 -17.88 -7.71
C LYS A 176 -24.90 -17.60 -6.25
N THR A 177 -23.89 -17.44 -5.37
CA THR A 177 -24.14 -17.10 -3.96
C THR A 177 -24.52 -15.63 -3.79
N ASP A 178 -23.99 -14.75 -4.64
CA ASP A 178 -24.28 -13.31 -4.62
C ASP A 178 -25.64 -12.96 -5.28
N MET A 179 -26.21 -13.85 -6.07
CA MET A 179 -27.49 -13.70 -6.77
C MET A 179 -28.69 -14.12 -5.89
#